data_abead414963c1371a85d120be58540de
#
_entry.id   abead414963c1371a85d120be58540de
#
_cell.length_a   1.000
_cell.length_b   1.000
_cell.length_c   1.000
_cell.angle_alpha   90.00
_cell.angle_beta   90.00
_cell.angle_gamma   90.00
#
_symmetry.space_group_name_H-M   'P 1'
#
loop_
_entity.id
_entity.type
_entity.pdbx_description
1 polymer ?
#
loop_
_entity_poly.entity_id
_entity_poly.type
_entity_poly.pdbx_seq_one_letter_code
_entity_poly.pdbx_strand_id
1 'polypeptide(L)'
;MKNEIIEKLELFMQNLRCEDMSRETLVHLDSCRIESERLAELEEEYRQTMNKLENPSRAVLERYTQQMQSKAFAEQQEAYLQGILDAFQILSGLGILSSNQNVEKIIAHLKNDSPK
;
A
#
# COMPACT_ATOMS: atom_id res chain seq x y z
N MET A 1 15.27 -15.91 16.75
CA MET A 1 15.22 -16.85 15.64
C MET A 1 13.91 -16.69 14.90
N LYS A 2 13.98 -16.45 13.61
CA LYS A 2 12.76 -16.29 12.82
C LYS A 2 12.09 -17.63 12.62
N ASN A 3 10.77 -17.60 12.68
CA ASN A 3 9.97 -18.76 12.42
C ASN A 3 9.93 -19.01 10.90
N GLU A 4 10.09 -20.26 10.51
CA GLU A 4 10.10 -20.63 9.09
C GLU A 4 8.82 -20.23 8.37
N ILE A 5 7.68 -20.34 9.06
CA ILE A 5 6.39 -19.94 8.49
C ILE A 5 6.35 -18.43 8.25
N ILE A 6 6.87 -17.66 9.18
CA ILE A 6 6.93 -16.21 9.04
C ILE A 6 7.85 -15.83 7.89
N GLU A 7 8.98 -16.50 7.74
CA GLU A 7 9.88 -16.23 6.63
C GLU A 7 9.23 -16.51 5.28
N LYS A 8 8.49 -17.62 5.18
CA LYS A 8 7.77 -17.94 3.95
C LYS A 8 6.66 -16.93 3.67
N LEU A 9 5.97 -16.50 4.71
CA LEU A 9 4.93 -15.48 4.57
C LEU A 9 5.53 -14.17 4.06
N GLU A 10 6.64 -13.74 4.64
CA GLU A 10 7.30 -12.53 4.21
C GLU A 10 7.73 -12.58 2.75
N LEU A 11 8.31 -13.70 2.33
CA LEU A 11 8.70 -13.87 0.93
C LEU A 11 7.49 -13.81 0.00
N PHE A 12 6.42 -14.50 0.38
CA PHE A 12 5.20 -14.50 -0.42
C PHE A 12 4.61 -13.10 -0.53
N MET A 13 4.54 -12.38 0.58
CA MET A 13 4.01 -11.02 0.61
C MET A 13 4.88 -10.06 -0.17
N GLN A 14 6.19 -10.23 -0.11
CA GLN A 14 7.10 -9.41 -0.87
C GLN A 14 6.88 -9.57 -2.37
N ASN A 15 6.71 -10.81 -2.81
CA ASN A 15 6.42 -11.07 -4.22
C ASN A 15 5.08 -10.49 -4.66
N LEU A 16 4.08 -10.51 -3.77
CA LEU A 16 2.76 -9.97 -4.10
C LEU A 16 2.74 -8.44 -4.09
N ARG A 17 3.52 -7.85 -3.19
CA ARG A 17 3.38 -6.42 -2.86
C ARG A 17 4.32 -5.53 -3.65
N CYS A 18 5.58 -5.93 -3.74
CA CYS A 18 6.61 -5.00 -4.14
C CYS A 18 7.22 -5.20 -5.47
N GLU A 19 7.31 -6.41 -5.90
CA GLU A 19 8.07 -6.64 -7.05
C GLU A 19 7.44 -6.37 -8.28
N ASP A 20 6.19 -6.26 -8.24
CA ASP A 20 5.55 -6.26 -9.45
C ASP A 20 4.72 -5.07 -9.61
N MET A 21 5.36 -4.01 -10.00
CA MET A 21 4.65 -2.85 -10.46
C MET A 21 3.78 -3.18 -11.65
N SER A 22 4.04 -4.33 -12.28
CA SER A 22 3.23 -4.79 -13.38
C SER A 22 2.12 -5.73 -12.94
N ARG A 23 2.06 -6.08 -11.64
CA ARG A 23 1.02 -6.98 -11.18
C ARG A 23 -0.35 -6.34 -11.33
N GLU A 24 -1.21 -6.98 -12.08
CA GLU A 24 -2.55 -6.48 -12.29
C GLU A 24 -3.41 -6.67 -11.06
N THR A 25 -4.07 -5.59 -10.63
CA THR A 25 -5.02 -5.65 -9.53
C THR A 25 -6.33 -6.20 -10.06
N LEU A 26 -6.87 -7.19 -9.36
CA LEU A 26 -8.17 -7.76 -9.75
C LEU A 26 -9.33 -7.08 -9.06
N VAL A 27 -9.07 -6.34 -7.99
CA VAL A 27 -10.10 -5.58 -7.29
C VAL A 27 -10.10 -4.17 -7.84
N HIS A 28 -11.25 -3.74 -8.35
CA HIS A 28 -11.40 -2.41 -8.93
C HIS A 28 -12.59 -1.71 -8.27
N LEU A 29 -12.34 -0.51 -7.77
CA LEU A 29 -13.37 0.30 -7.14
C LEU A 29 -13.73 1.46 -8.07
N ASP A 30 -15.02 1.77 -8.15
CA ASP A 30 -15.48 2.91 -8.93
C ASP A 30 -14.88 4.21 -8.42
N SER A 31 -14.70 4.35 -7.10
CA SER A 31 -14.08 5.54 -6.53
C SER A 31 -12.67 5.76 -7.04
N CYS A 32 -11.92 4.69 -7.22
CA CYS A 32 -10.57 4.79 -7.76
C CYS A 32 -10.59 5.27 -9.21
N ARG A 33 -11.49 4.73 -10.01
CA ARG A 33 -11.65 5.15 -11.41
C ARG A 33 -12.04 6.61 -11.50
N ILE A 34 -13.01 7.03 -10.68
CA ILE A 34 -13.49 8.41 -10.67
C ILE A 34 -12.36 9.38 -10.30
N GLU A 35 -11.62 9.06 -9.26
CA GLU A 35 -10.52 9.92 -8.83
C GLU A 35 -9.39 9.97 -9.85
N SER A 36 -9.13 8.86 -10.53
CA SER A 36 -8.14 8.83 -11.61
C SER A 36 -8.55 9.71 -12.77
N GLU A 37 -9.82 9.71 -13.13
CA GLU A 37 -10.34 10.56 -14.19
C GLU A 37 -10.25 12.04 -13.81
N ARG A 38 -10.56 12.37 -12.56
CA ARG A 38 -10.44 13.75 -12.07
C ARG A 38 -9.00 14.23 -12.10
N LEU A 39 -8.09 13.36 -11.72
CA LEU A 39 -6.67 13.71 -11.76
C LEU A 39 -6.21 13.94 -13.19
N ALA A 40 -6.63 13.08 -14.12
CA ALA A 40 -6.27 13.22 -15.52
C ALA A 40 -6.78 14.55 -16.11
N GLU A 41 -7.97 14.97 -15.71
CA GLU A 41 -8.52 16.23 -16.18
C GLU A 41 -7.70 17.45 -15.70
N LEU A 42 -7.11 17.35 -14.51
CA LEU A 42 -6.31 18.42 -13.92
C LEU A 42 -4.86 18.42 -14.39
N GLU A 43 -4.42 17.34 -14.99
CA GLU A 43 -3.01 17.18 -15.30
C GLU A 43 -2.45 18.25 -16.23
N GLU A 44 -3.18 18.58 -17.28
CA GLU A 44 -2.73 19.58 -18.24
C GLU A 44 -2.68 20.98 -17.60
N GLU A 45 -3.70 21.33 -16.83
CA GLU A 45 -3.72 22.60 -16.13
C GLU A 45 -2.56 22.69 -15.13
N TYR A 46 -2.31 21.62 -14.42
CA TYR A 46 -1.20 21.55 -13.47
C TYR A 46 0.14 21.78 -14.19
N ARG A 47 0.34 21.09 -15.30
CA ARG A 47 1.59 21.19 -16.04
C ARG A 47 1.79 22.60 -16.58
N GLN A 48 0.75 23.21 -17.13
CA GLN A 48 0.83 24.58 -17.65
C GLN A 48 1.13 25.58 -16.55
N THR A 49 0.51 25.40 -15.39
CA THR A 49 0.74 26.27 -14.25
C THR A 49 2.17 26.14 -13.73
N MET A 50 2.66 24.91 -13.64
CA MET A 50 4.03 24.67 -13.18
C MET A 50 5.05 25.28 -14.11
N ASN A 51 4.79 25.28 -15.41
CA ASN A 51 5.71 25.87 -16.37
C ASN A 51 5.78 27.39 -16.28
N LYS A 52 4.79 28.02 -15.70
CA LYS A 52 4.77 29.47 -15.50
C LYS A 52 5.51 29.91 -14.24
N LEU A 53 5.84 28.97 -13.37
CA LEU A 53 6.50 29.30 -12.11
C LEU A 53 8.00 29.44 -12.30
N GLU A 54 8.60 30.32 -11.48
CA GLU A 54 10.04 30.44 -11.44
C GLU A 54 10.65 29.20 -10.80
N ASN A 55 11.91 28.93 -11.17
CA ASN A 55 12.57 27.68 -10.76
C ASN A 55 12.55 27.41 -9.25
N PRO A 56 12.85 28.40 -8.37
CA PRO A 56 12.81 28.08 -6.93
C PRO A 56 11.43 27.65 -6.44
N SER A 57 10.39 28.32 -6.90
CA SER A 57 9.01 27.99 -6.49
C SER A 57 8.58 26.65 -7.05
N ARG A 58 8.92 26.41 -8.32
CA ARG A 58 8.60 25.14 -8.97
C ARG A 58 9.28 23.96 -8.26
N ALA A 59 10.54 24.16 -7.87
CA ALA A 59 11.29 23.10 -7.18
C ALA A 59 10.64 22.72 -5.85
N VAL A 60 10.17 23.69 -5.09
CA VAL A 60 9.49 23.44 -3.82
C VAL A 60 8.21 22.64 -4.05
N LEU A 61 7.41 23.05 -5.04
CA LEU A 61 6.15 22.36 -5.33
C LEU A 61 6.37 20.95 -5.85
N GLU A 62 7.40 20.76 -6.68
CA GLU A 62 7.73 19.43 -7.17
C GLU A 62 8.17 18.51 -6.04
N ARG A 63 8.98 19.02 -5.11
CA ARG A 63 9.40 18.23 -3.95
C ARG A 63 8.21 17.86 -3.06
N TYR A 64 7.31 18.81 -2.85
CA TYR A 64 6.12 18.55 -2.06
C TYR A 64 5.25 17.49 -2.71
N THR A 65 5.02 17.60 -4.02
CA THR A 65 4.21 16.64 -4.76
C THR A 65 4.84 15.25 -4.71
N GLN A 66 6.16 15.16 -4.90
CA GLN A 66 6.87 13.90 -4.82
C GLN A 66 6.77 13.29 -3.42
N GLN A 67 6.84 14.12 -2.39
CA GLN A 67 6.72 13.63 -1.02
C GLN A 67 5.29 13.14 -0.74
N MET A 68 4.29 13.82 -1.28
CA MET A 68 2.91 13.35 -1.18
C MET A 68 2.74 11.99 -1.82
N GLN A 69 3.34 11.78 -3.00
CA GLN A 69 3.28 10.50 -3.69
C GLN A 69 3.97 9.40 -2.89
N SER A 70 5.12 9.72 -2.29
CA SER A 70 5.83 8.76 -1.46
C SER A 70 5.03 8.38 -0.23
N LYS A 71 4.39 9.36 0.39
CA LYS A 71 3.52 9.10 1.54
C LYS A 71 2.34 8.23 1.15
N ALA A 72 1.70 8.55 0.01
CA ALA A 72 0.56 7.78 -0.47
C ALA A 72 0.95 6.33 -0.74
N PHE A 73 2.12 6.12 -1.35
CA PHE A 73 2.61 4.77 -1.60
C PHE A 73 2.85 4.02 -0.29
N ALA A 74 3.46 4.67 0.70
CA ALA A 74 3.68 4.05 2.00
C ALA A 74 2.36 3.68 2.67
N GLU A 75 1.38 4.57 2.58
CA GLU A 75 0.04 4.30 3.13
C GLU A 75 -0.64 3.13 2.43
N GLN A 76 -0.42 2.99 1.12
CA GLN A 76 -0.92 1.83 0.39
C GLN A 76 -0.32 0.53 0.92
N GLN A 77 0.97 0.54 1.23
CA GLN A 77 1.63 -0.64 1.79
C GLN A 77 1.05 -1.00 3.15
N GLU A 78 0.84 0.01 3.99
CA GLU A 78 0.21 -0.20 5.29
C GLU A 78 -1.20 -0.78 5.15
N ALA A 79 -1.99 -0.20 4.24
CA ALA A 79 -3.35 -0.66 4.03
C ALA A 79 -3.40 -2.10 3.52
N TYR A 80 -2.45 -2.46 2.65
CA TYR A 80 -2.36 -3.82 2.15
C TYR A 80 -2.08 -4.81 3.28
N LEU A 81 -1.12 -4.47 4.14
CA LEU A 81 -0.79 -5.31 5.30
C LEU A 81 -1.96 -5.39 6.28
N GLN A 82 -2.65 -4.27 6.49
CA GLN A 82 -3.83 -4.26 7.34
C GLN A 82 -4.91 -5.18 6.77
N GLY A 83 -5.08 -5.18 5.46
CA GLY A 83 -6.04 -6.08 4.81
C GLY A 83 -5.72 -7.54 5.02
N ILE A 84 -4.42 -7.89 4.95
CA ILE A 84 -3.99 -9.26 5.22
C ILE A 84 -4.27 -9.64 6.67
N LEU A 85 -3.95 -8.74 7.60
CA LEU A 85 -4.24 -8.96 9.01
C LEU A 85 -5.74 -9.17 9.23
N ASP A 86 -6.55 -8.30 8.64
CA ASP A 86 -8.00 -8.41 8.76
C ASP A 86 -8.50 -9.74 8.23
N ALA A 87 -7.96 -10.21 7.10
CA ALA A 87 -8.36 -11.48 6.53
C ALA A 87 -8.06 -12.65 7.48
N PHE A 88 -6.87 -12.65 8.08
CA PHE A 88 -6.53 -13.68 9.05
C PHE A 88 -7.46 -13.66 10.26
N GLN A 89 -7.77 -12.46 10.75
CA GLN A 89 -8.65 -12.32 11.91
C GLN A 89 -10.08 -12.74 11.60
N ILE A 90 -10.56 -12.40 10.41
CA ILE A 90 -11.91 -12.80 9.98
C ILE A 90 -12.01 -14.30 9.86
N LEU A 91 -11.05 -14.93 9.18
CA LEU A 91 -11.06 -16.37 8.97
C LEU A 91 -10.92 -17.13 10.29
N SER A 92 -10.11 -16.62 11.19
CA SER A 92 -9.97 -17.21 12.52
C SER A 92 -11.25 -17.06 13.33
N GLY A 93 -11.88 -15.88 13.29
CA GLY A 93 -13.12 -15.62 14.00
C GLY A 93 -14.29 -16.44 13.49
N LEU A 94 -14.27 -16.78 12.18
CA LEU A 94 -15.31 -17.62 11.59
C LEU A 94 -15.04 -19.12 11.78
N GLY A 95 -13.91 -19.48 12.38
CA GLY A 95 -13.53 -20.86 12.59
C GLY A 95 -13.03 -21.58 11.34
N ILE A 96 -12.81 -20.84 10.26
CA ILE A 96 -12.29 -21.43 9.02
C ILE A 96 -10.83 -21.80 9.16
N LEU A 97 -10.05 -20.95 9.84
CA LEU A 97 -8.69 -21.28 10.22
C LEU A 97 -8.69 -21.79 11.64
N SER A 98 -8.06 -22.94 11.84
CA SER A 98 -7.89 -23.45 13.20
C SER A 98 -6.98 -22.50 13.98
N SER A 99 -7.41 -22.19 15.20
CA SER A 99 -6.58 -21.39 16.08
C SER A 99 -5.40 -22.28 16.52
N ASN A 100 -4.22 -21.93 16.04
CA ASN A 100 -3.01 -22.65 16.42
C ASN A 100 -1.87 -21.64 16.54
N GLN A 101 -0.73 -22.10 17.04
CA GLN A 101 0.40 -21.25 17.31
C GLN A 101 0.89 -20.51 16.07
N ASN A 102 0.83 -21.16 14.91
CA ASN A 102 1.33 -20.57 13.68
C ASN A 102 0.46 -19.41 13.23
N VAL A 103 -0.86 -19.57 13.30
CA VAL A 103 -1.79 -18.49 12.96
C VAL A 103 -1.60 -17.31 13.90
N GLU A 104 -1.49 -17.58 15.20
CA GLU A 104 -1.28 -16.54 16.19
C GLU A 104 0.03 -15.81 15.99
N LYS A 105 1.09 -16.51 15.62
CA LYS A 105 2.36 -15.90 15.31
C LYS A 105 2.30 -15.00 14.10
N ILE A 106 1.59 -15.41 13.07
CA ILE A 106 1.40 -14.59 11.87
C ILE A 106 0.69 -13.28 12.23
N ILE A 107 -0.41 -13.39 12.98
CA ILE A 107 -1.18 -12.22 13.39
C ILE A 107 -0.31 -11.26 14.23
N ALA A 108 0.41 -11.82 15.19
CA ALA A 108 1.28 -11.01 16.04
C ALA A 108 2.39 -10.33 15.24
N HIS A 109 2.96 -11.05 14.28
CA HIS A 109 4.00 -10.51 13.42
C HIS A 109 3.48 -9.32 12.59
N LEU A 110 2.31 -9.47 12.00
CA LEU A 110 1.72 -8.40 11.20
C LEU A 110 1.46 -7.15 12.04
N LYS A 111 0.98 -7.32 13.26
CA LYS A 111 0.74 -6.19 14.15
C LYS A 111 2.03 -5.50 14.58
N ASN A 112 3.07 -6.28 14.83
CA ASN A 112 4.32 -5.75 15.35
C ASN A 112 5.27 -5.23 14.28
N ASP A 113 4.99 -5.51 13.03
CA ASP A 113 5.81 -5.03 11.92
C ASP A 113 5.50 -3.58 11.56
N SER A 114 4.54 -2.97 12.22
CA SER A 114 4.25 -1.57 12.00
C SER A 114 5.38 -0.72 12.55
N PRO A 115 5.93 0.22 11.76
CA PRO A 115 6.92 1.15 12.29
C PRO A 115 6.27 2.04 13.33
N LYS A 116 6.96 2.21 14.41
CA LYS A 116 6.48 3.09 15.48
C LYS A 116 6.90 4.51 15.24
#